data_3b9bbe9d53d93666d81c040aa1ae40da
#
_entry.id   3b9bbe9d53d93666d81c040aa1ae40da
#
_cell.length_a   1.000
_cell.length_b   1.000
_cell.length_c   1.000
_cell.angle_alpha   90.00
_cell.angle_beta   90.00
_cell.angle_gamma   90.00
#
_symmetry.space_group_name_H-M   'P 1'
#
loop_
_entity.id
_entity.type
_entity.pdbx_description
1 polymer ?
#
loop_
_entity_poly.entity_id
_entity_poly.type
_entity_poly.pdbx_seq_one_letter_code
_entity_poly.pdbx_strand_id
1 'polypeptide(L)'
;MKTLIVYFSLEGNTDYVAKRIAENVGADTKRLISKKIYKSKGFAKFLSGGRSAIKEETPELESGDIDLTSYDCVILGFPVWASNVAPPLRTFVKEHQIELQAKSLAAFACQGGSGAEKALAKLKGTIGIEAFAAEGIFIEPMRQQSEDTDAAIDAFCEEVKGV
;
A
#
# COMPACT_ATOMS: atom_id res chain seq x y z
N MET A 1 -1.28 -14.34 15.22
CA MET A 1 -1.63 -13.97 13.83
C MET A 1 -0.34 -13.66 13.08
N LYS A 2 -0.10 -14.34 11.96
CA LYS A 2 1.08 -14.08 11.11
C LYS A 2 0.71 -13.06 10.05
N THR A 3 1.42 -11.93 10.02
CA THR A 3 1.09 -10.78 9.17
C THR A 3 2.15 -10.52 8.11
N LEU A 4 1.73 -10.22 6.89
CA LEU A 4 2.58 -9.79 5.79
C LEU A 4 2.20 -8.38 5.34
N ILE A 5 3.17 -7.50 5.18
CA ILE A 5 2.99 -6.20 4.55
C ILE A 5 3.48 -6.28 3.10
N VAL A 6 2.57 -6.13 2.14
CA VAL A 6 2.89 -6.04 0.72
C VAL A 6 2.74 -4.59 0.28
N TYR A 7 3.80 -3.99 -0.24
CA TYR A 7 3.77 -2.57 -0.58
C TYR A 7 4.61 -2.21 -1.80
N PHE A 8 4.22 -1.12 -2.44
CA PHE A 8 5.04 -0.43 -3.44
C PHE A 8 5.47 0.94 -2.92
N SER A 9 6.71 1.32 -3.17
CA SER A 9 7.24 2.63 -2.83
C SER A 9 8.16 3.17 -3.92
N LEU A 10 7.90 4.39 -4.40
CA LEU A 10 8.74 5.05 -5.40
C LEU A 10 9.76 6.00 -4.75
N GLU A 11 9.32 6.84 -3.82
CA GLU A 11 10.12 7.91 -3.22
C GLU A 11 10.54 7.64 -1.77
N GLY A 12 10.09 6.52 -1.20
CA GLY A 12 10.45 6.10 0.14
C GLY A 12 9.36 6.30 1.21
N ASN A 13 8.35 7.15 0.99
CA ASN A 13 7.29 7.40 1.98
C ASN A 13 6.58 6.11 2.41
N THR A 14 6.15 5.29 1.45
CA THR A 14 5.46 4.02 1.76
C THR A 14 6.41 3.00 2.39
N ASP A 15 7.67 2.96 1.97
CA ASP A 15 8.71 2.10 2.57
C ASP A 15 8.96 2.46 4.04
N TYR A 16 9.04 3.77 4.35
CA TYR A 16 9.18 4.26 5.72
C TYR A 16 8.03 3.79 6.62
N VAL A 17 6.79 4.00 6.20
CA VAL A 17 5.60 3.58 6.97
C VAL A 17 5.54 2.06 7.10
N ALA A 18 5.80 1.31 6.02
CA ALA A 18 5.79 -0.15 6.04
C ALA A 18 6.77 -0.73 7.07
N LYS A 19 7.98 -0.18 7.15
CA LYS A 19 8.98 -0.60 8.14
C LYS A 19 8.54 -0.30 9.58
N ARG A 20 8.00 0.90 9.83
CA ARG A 20 7.49 1.28 11.16
C ARG A 20 6.34 0.36 11.61
N ILE A 21 5.40 0.07 10.71
CA ILE A 21 4.32 -0.88 10.99
C ILE A 21 4.90 -2.28 11.26
N ALA A 22 5.82 -2.75 10.41
CA ALA A 22 6.42 -4.08 10.56
C ALA A 22 7.10 -4.27 11.93
N GLU A 23 7.87 -3.27 12.37
CA GLU A 23 8.51 -3.26 13.69
C GLU A 23 7.50 -3.30 14.83
N ASN A 24 6.38 -2.57 14.70
CA ASN A 24 5.37 -2.44 15.75
C ASN A 24 4.49 -3.70 15.90
N VAL A 25 4.09 -4.31 14.76
CA VAL A 25 3.18 -5.48 14.76
C VAL A 25 3.90 -6.82 14.57
N GLY A 26 5.22 -6.83 14.36
CA GLY A 26 5.99 -8.05 14.13
C GLY A 26 5.67 -8.71 12.77
N ALA A 27 5.47 -7.91 11.72
CA ALA A 27 5.10 -8.40 10.40
C ALA A 27 6.30 -8.64 9.48
N ASP A 28 6.18 -9.64 8.59
CA ASP A 28 7.06 -9.78 7.45
C ASP A 28 6.77 -8.70 6.40
N THR A 29 7.75 -8.32 5.58
CA THR A 29 7.57 -7.30 4.55
C THR A 29 7.94 -7.80 3.15
N LYS A 30 7.15 -7.44 2.15
CA LYS A 30 7.44 -7.67 0.74
C LYS A 30 7.24 -6.39 -0.06
N ARG A 31 8.35 -5.81 -0.50
CA ARG A 31 8.32 -4.66 -1.41
C ARG A 31 8.12 -5.15 -2.85
N LEU A 32 7.14 -4.59 -3.53
CA LEU A 32 6.89 -4.83 -4.94
C LEU A 32 7.88 -4.04 -5.80
N ILE A 33 8.44 -4.69 -6.81
CA ILE A 33 9.34 -4.09 -7.78
C ILE A 33 8.69 -4.23 -9.15
N SER A 34 8.47 -3.11 -9.83
CA SER A 34 7.87 -3.07 -11.15
C SER A 34 8.95 -3.15 -12.24
N LYS A 35 8.73 -3.97 -13.27
CA LYS A 35 9.55 -3.93 -14.49
C LYS A 35 9.39 -2.60 -15.24
N LYS A 36 8.21 -1.97 -15.14
CA LYS A 36 8.00 -0.63 -15.65
C LYS A 36 8.69 0.40 -14.77
N ILE A 37 9.56 1.22 -15.38
CA ILE A 37 10.30 2.27 -14.68
C ILE A 37 9.41 3.52 -14.53
N TYR A 38 9.25 3.99 -13.31
CA TYR A 38 8.58 5.25 -12.96
C TYR A 38 9.61 6.31 -12.57
N LYS A 39 9.44 7.53 -13.08
CA LYS A 39 10.32 8.64 -12.72
C LYS A 39 9.93 9.20 -11.34
N SER A 40 10.91 9.38 -10.48
CA SER A 40 10.72 9.83 -9.09
C SER A 40 10.83 11.35 -8.90
N LYS A 41 11.27 12.10 -9.93
CA LYS A 41 11.55 13.54 -9.80
C LYS A 41 10.87 14.36 -10.89
N GLY A 42 10.51 15.61 -10.53
CA GLY A 42 10.00 16.64 -11.44
C GLY A 42 8.63 16.34 -12.04
N PHE A 43 8.25 17.11 -13.06
CA PHE A 43 6.97 16.98 -13.75
C PHE A 43 6.76 15.61 -14.43
N ALA A 44 7.87 14.98 -14.86
CA ALA A 44 7.85 13.65 -15.45
C ALA A 44 7.33 12.54 -14.51
N LYS A 45 7.43 12.74 -13.18
CA LYS A 45 6.82 11.88 -12.15
C LYS A 45 5.31 11.83 -12.31
N PHE A 46 4.66 13.01 -12.41
CA PHE A 46 3.21 13.10 -12.56
C PHE A 46 2.73 12.52 -13.90
N LEU A 47 3.49 12.74 -14.97
CA LEU A 47 3.15 12.20 -16.28
C LEU A 47 3.28 10.68 -16.35
N SER A 48 4.35 10.09 -15.78
CA SER A 48 4.56 8.64 -15.87
C SER A 48 3.71 7.84 -14.89
N GLY A 49 3.70 8.25 -13.62
CA GLY A 49 2.95 7.57 -12.56
C GLY A 49 1.46 7.86 -12.61
N GLY A 50 1.08 9.14 -12.72
CA GLY A 50 -0.30 9.58 -12.74
C GLY A 50 -1.09 9.03 -13.93
N ARG A 51 -0.53 9.07 -15.16
CA ARG A 51 -1.17 8.48 -16.35
C ARG A 51 -1.36 6.97 -16.23
N SER A 52 -0.35 6.27 -15.72
CA SER A 52 -0.39 4.84 -15.50
C SER A 52 -1.47 4.47 -14.47
N ALA A 53 -1.60 5.26 -13.40
CA ALA A 53 -2.62 5.06 -12.38
C ALA A 53 -4.04 5.35 -12.90
N ILE A 54 -4.23 6.44 -13.67
CA ILE A 54 -5.52 6.79 -14.28
C ILE A 54 -5.97 5.73 -15.28
N LYS A 55 -5.05 5.19 -16.08
CA LYS A 55 -5.33 4.11 -17.04
C LYS A 55 -5.50 2.74 -16.38
N GLU A 56 -5.36 2.66 -15.08
CA GLU A 56 -5.46 1.42 -14.31
C GLU A 56 -4.53 0.30 -14.83
N GLU A 57 -3.34 0.67 -15.26
CA GLU A 57 -2.34 -0.27 -15.76
C GLU A 57 -1.96 -1.31 -14.70
N THR A 58 -1.60 -2.49 -15.18
CA THR A 58 -1.08 -3.60 -14.37
C THR A 58 0.29 -4.02 -14.90
N PRO A 59 1.36 -3.28 -14.55
CA PRO A 59 2.70 -3.60 -15.02
C PRO A 59 3.18 -4.93 -14.43
N GLU A 60 4.00 -5.66 -15.18
CA GLU A 60 4.66 -6.86 -14.66
C GLU A 60 5.54 -6.53 -13.46
N LEU A 61 5.56 -7.44 -12.49
CA LEU A 61 6.40 -7.35 -11.30
C LEU A 61 7.68 -8.20 -11.46
N GLU A 62 8.80 -7.68 -10.96
CA GLU A 62 10.04 -8.44 -10.81
C GLU A 62 10.07 -9.26 -9.51
N SER A 63 9.16 -8.94 -8.58
CA SER A 63 9.16 -9.49 -7.21
C SER A 63 8.92 -11.01 -7.15
N GLY A 64 8.58 -11.65 -8.27
CA GLY A 64 8.22 -13.06 -8.32
C GLY A 64 6.88 -13.34 -7.64
N ASP A 65 6.54 -14.61 -7.57
CA ASP A 65 5.34 -15.09 -6.90
C ASP A 65 5.44 -14.88 -5.37
N ILE A 66 4.36 -14.45 -4.74
CA ILE A 66 4.29 -14.17 -3.31
C ILE A 66 3.30 -15.15 -2.68
N ASP A 67 3.84 -16.11 -1.93
CA ASP A 67 3.02 -17.11 -1.24
C ASP A 67 2.33 -16.48 -0.01
N LEU A 68 0.99 -16.39 -0.07
CA LEU A 68 0.15 -15.87 1.00
C LEU A 68 -0.37 -16.96 1.95
N THR A 69 -0.12 -18.24 1.68
CA THR A 69 -0.76 -19.36 2.40
C THR A 69 -0.45 -19.37 3.89
N SER A 70 0.75 -18.94 4.27
CA SER A 70 1.21 -18.95 5.67
C SER A 70 0.80 -17.72 6.49
N TYR A 71 0.09 -16.75 5.89
CA TYR A 71 -0.29 -15.51 6.55
C TYR A 71 -1.78 -15.47 6.84
N ASP A 72 -2.13 -14.96 8.01
CA ASP A 72 -3.51 -14.74 8.45
C ASP A 72 -4.02 -13.35 8.03
N CYS A 73 -3.12 -12.37 8.07
CA CYS A 73 -3.40 -10.97 7.76
C CYS A 73 -2.45 -10.45 6.67
N VAL A 74 -2.97 -9.65 5.75
CA VAL A 74 -2.18 -8.94 4.74
C VAL A 74 -2.46 -7.45 4.83
N ILE A 75 -1.39 -6.66 4.98
CA ILE A 75 -1.45 -5.20 4.96
C ILE A 75 -0.96 -4.71 3.60
N LEU A 76 -1.77 -3.90 2.92
CA LEU A 76 -1.47 -3.37 1.60
C LEU A 76 -1.04 -1.90 1.69
N GLY A 77 0.17 -1.58 1.20
CA GLY A 77 0.74 -0.23 1.28
C GLY A 77 1.07 0.37 -0.09
N PHE A 78 0.68 1.64 -0.32
CA PHE A 78 0.90 2.28 -1.61
C PHE A 78 0.97 3.81 -1.56
N PRO A 79 1.71 4.44 -2.50
CA PRO A 79 1.60 5.88 -2.74
C PRO A 79 0.35 6.18 -3.59
N VAL A 80 -0.36 7.26 -3.24
CA VAL A 80 -1.51 7.74 -4.00
C VAL A 80 -1.05 8.49 -5.24
N TRP A 81 -1.45 8.01 -6.41
CA TRP A 81 -1.19 8.65 -7.70
C TRP A 81 -2.49 9.01 -8.40
N ALA A 82 -2.76 10.30 -8.56
CA ALA A 82 -3.99 10.81 -9.19
C ALA A 82 -5.28 10.19 -8.57
N SER A 83 -5.35 10.15 -7.24
CA SER A 83 -6.46 9.54 -6.49
C SER A 83 -6.70 8.06 -6.81
N ASN A 84 -5.64 7.34 -7.20
CA ASN A 84 -5.68 5.92 -7.50
C ASN A 84 -4.56 5.16 -6.78
N VAL A 85 -4.74 3.85 -6.72
CA VAL A 85 -3.74 2.90 -6.28
C VAL A 85 -2.57 2.89 -7.24
N ALA A 86 -1.35 2.86 -6.74
CA ALA A 86 -0.16 2.73 -7.57
C ALA A 86 -0.21 1.41 -8.38
N PRO A 87 0.05 1.46 -9.70
CA PRO A 87 -0.14 0.32 -10.59
C PRO A 87 0.54 -0.99 -10.16
N PRO A 88 1.76 -0.99 -9.58
CA PRO A 88 2.37 -2.24 -9.12
C PRO A 88 1.56 -2.95 -8.02
N LEU A 89 0.94 -2.20 -7.09
CA LEU A 89 0.06 -2.82 -6.09
C LEU A 89 -1.23 -3.35 -6.74
N ARG A 90 -1.76 -2.66 -7.74
CA ARG A 90 -2.93 -3.15 -8.49
C ARG A 90 -2.64 -4.47 -9.19
N THR A 91 -1.45 -4.64 -9.76
CA THR A 91 -1.02 -5.91 -10.34
C THR A 91 -1.10 -7.03 -9.32
N PHE A 92 -0.42 -6.86 -8.18
CA PHE A 92 -0.41 -7.83 -7.09
C PHE A 92 -1.84 -8.20 -6.63
N VAL A 93 -2.68 -7.19 -6.41
CA VAL A 93 -4.05 -7.40 -5.93
C VAL A 93 -4.89 -8.19 -6.94
N LYS A 94 -4.75 -7.92 -8.25
CA LYS A 94 -5.47 -8.67 -9.28
C LYS A 94 -5.00 -10.12 -9.40
N GLU A 95 -3.70 -10.35 -9.26
CA GLU A 95 -3.11 -11.70 -9.31
C GLU A 95 -3.52 -12.56 -8.10
N HIS A 96 -3.69 -11.96 -6.92
CA HIS A 96 -3.99 -12.63 -5.67
C HIS A 96 -5.40 -12.37 -5.11
N GLN A 97 -6.34 -11.90 -5.94
CA GLN A 97 -7.65 -11.43 -5.49
C GLN A 97 -8.41 -12.46 -4.63
N ILE A 98 -8.47 -13.70 -5.07
CA ILE A 98 -9.19 -14.78 -4.37
C ILE A 98 -8.53 -15.10 -3.02
N GLU A 99 -7.19 -15.15 -2.99
CA GLU A 99 -6.44 -15.41 -1.77
C GLU A 99 -6.61 -14.27 -0.76
N LEU A 100 -6.57 -13.02 -1.22
CA LEU A 100 -6.76 -11.84 -0.37
C LEU A 100 -8.15 -11.80 0.26
N GLN A 101 -9.21 -12.18 -0.47
CA GLN A 101 -10.57 -12.24 0.08
C GLN A 101 -10.72 -13.23 1.25
N ALA A 102 -9.83 -14.21 1.36
CA ALA A 102 -9.83 -15.19 2.44
C ALA A 102 -8.98 -14.78 3.66
N LYS A 103 -8.41 -13.57 3.65
CA LYS A 103 -7.52 -13.07 4.71
C LYS A 103 -8.16 -11.90 5.47
N SER A 104 -7.68 -11.64 6.68
CA SER A 104 -7.86 -10.34 7.30
C SER A 104 -7.04 -9.31 6.52
N LEU A 105 -7.65 -8.19 6.15
CA LEU A 105 -7.01 -7.17 5.31
C LEU A 105 -6.99 -5.80 5.99
N ALA A 106 -5.83 -5.19 5.98
CA ALA A 106 -5.66 -3.78 6.30
C ALA A 106 -4.98 -3.05 5.14
N ALA A 107 -5.11 -1.74 5.06
CA ALA A 107 -4.44 -0.97 4.03
C ALA A 107 -3.98 0.40 4.53
N PHE A 108 -2.86 0.87 3.97
CA PHE A 108 -2.42 2.24 4.19
C PHE A 108 -1.99 2.92 2.88
N ALA A 109 -2.28 4.21 2.81
CA ALA A 109 -1.96 5.05 1.66
C ALA A 109 -1.11 6.24 2.06
N CYS A 110 -0.02 6.50 1.32
CA CYS A 110 0.80 7.69 1.48
C CYS A 110 0.46 8.70 0.38
N GLN A 111 0.11 9.92 0.77
CA GLN A 111 -0.27 10.98 -0.17
C GLN A 111 0.51 12.28 0.07
N GLY A 112 0.58 13.13 -0.96
CA GLY A 112 1.16 14.46 -0.82
C GLY A 112 0.16 15.52 -0.32
N GLY A 113 -1.12 15.31 -0.52
CA GLY A 113 -2.17 16.27 -0.13
C GLY A 113 -3.55 15.66 -0.04
N SER A 114 -4.01 14.93 -1.06
CA SER A 114 -5.38 14.40 -1.11
C SER A 114 -5.49 13.18 -2.01
N GLY A 115 -6.66 12.50 -1.97
CA GLY A 115 -7.03 11.41 -2.87
C GLY A 115 -6.90 10.02 -2.26
N ALA A 116 -6.39 9.88 -1.04
CA ALA A 116 -6.20 8.59 -0.39
C ALA A 116 -7.51 7.85 -0.14
N GLU A 117 -8.55 8.54 0.34
CA GLU A 117 -9.86 7.93 0.59
C GLU A 117 -10.44 7.32 -0.69
N LYS A 118 -10.33 8.06 -1.80
CA LYS A 118 -10.80 7.58 -3.11
C LYS A 118 -9.96 6.39 -3.60
N ALA A 119 -8.65 6.42 -3.38
CA ALA A 119 -7.77 5.33 -3.75
C ALA A 119 -8.06 4.06 -2.91
N LEU A 120 -8.26 4.19 -1.60
CA LEU A 120 -8.66 3.09 -0.71
C LEU A 120 -10.01 2.50 -1.10
N ALA A 121 -11.01 3.35 -1.42
CA ALA A 121 -12.30 2.88 -1.90
C ALA A 121 -12.18 2.07 -3.21
N LYS A 122 -11.35 2.51 -4.15
CA LYS A 122 -11.06 1.77 -5.39
C LYS A 122 -10.33 0.46 -5.12
N LEU A 123 -9.42 0.44 -4.15
CA LEU A 123 -8.72 -0.78 -3.75
C LEU A 123 -9.70 -1.83 -3.20
N LYS A 124 -10.62 -1.43 -2.30
CA LYS A 124 -11.71 -2.30 -1.82
C LYS A 124 -12.53 -2.89 -2.97
N GLY A 125 -12.95 -2.05 -3.91
CA GLY A 125 -13.68 -2.51 -5.09
C GLY A 125 -12.88 -3.46 -5.99
N THR A 126 -11.57 -3.25 -6.13
CA THR A 126 -10.70 -4.14 -6.92
C THR A 126 -10.55 -5.50 -6.25
N ILE A 127 -10.43 -5.56 -4.92
CA ILE A 127 -10.37 -6.82 -4.17
C ILE A 127 -11.75 -7.48 -4.12
N GLY A 128 -12.84 -6.72 -4.06
CA GLY A 128 -14.20 -7.20 -3.88
C GLY A 128 -14.58 -7.36 -2.41
N ILE A 129 -14.13 -6.43 -1.56
CA ILE A 129 -14.46 -6.37 -0.12
C ILE A 129 -15.20 -5.09 0.23
N GLU A 130 -15.97 -5.12 1.32
CA GLU A 130 -16.70 -3.95 1.80
C GLU A 130 -15.84 -3.02 2.66
N ALA A 131 -14.98 -3.59 3.52
CA ALA A 131 -14.14 -2.83 4.45
C ALA A 131 -12.79 -3.51 4.66
N PHE A 132 -11.77 -2.71 4.99
CA PHE A 132 -10.55 -3.18 5.62
C PHE A 132 -10.75 -3.24 7.14
N ALA A 133 -10.02 -4.11 7.81
CA ALA A 133 -9.99 -4.19 9.27
C ALA A 133 -9.33 -2.94 9.89
N ALA A 134 -8.38 -2.32 9.18
CA ALA A 134 -7.78 -1.04 9.53
C ALA A 134 -7.44 -0.26 8.25
N GLU A 135 -7.61 1.06 8.26
CA GLU A 135 -7.22 1.96 7.17
C GLU A 135 -6.34 3.10 7.71
N GLY A 136 -5.17 3.30 7.09
CA GLY A 136 -4.24 4.38 7.43
C GLY A 136 -4.00 5.34 6.27
N ILE A 137 -4.01 6.65 6.54
CA ILE A 137 -3.65 7.70 5.56
C ILE A 137 -2.52 8.54 6.15
N PHE A 138 -1.40 8.59 5.44
CA PHE A 138 -0.20 9.31 5.88
C PHE A 138 0.21 10.35 4.86
N ILE A 139 0.37 11.61 5.31
CA ILE A 139 0.72 12.74 4.46
C ILE A 139 2.23 12.98 4.54
N GLU A 140 2.94 12.75 3.41
CA GLU A 140 4.39 12.92 3.27
C GLU A 140 5.19 12.48 4.52
N PRO A 141 5.01 11.24 5.02
CA PRO A 141 5.49 10.83 6.35
C PRO A 141 7.01 10.90 6.52
N MET A 142 7.79 10.80 5.45
CA MET A 142 9.24 11.02 5.52
C MET A 142 9.64 12.48 5.69
N ARG A 143 8.83 13.41 5.16
CA ARG A 143 9.13 14.87 5.25
C ARG A 143 8.54 15.48 6.50
N GLN A 144 7.42 14.93 6.97
CA GLN A 144 6.68 15.39 8.15
C GLN A 144 6.81 14.37 9.28
N GLN A 145 8.06 13.97 9.59
CA GLN A 145 8.35 13.17 10.76
C GLN A 145 8.02 13.99 12.00
N SER A 146 6.86 13.73 12.58
CA SER A 146 6.32 14.43 13.73
C SER A 146 5.69 13.43 14.70
N GLU A 147 5.49 13.87 15.95
CA GLU A 147 4.76 13.06 16.93
C GLU A 147 3.36 12.68 16.45
N ASP A 148 2.71 13.54 15.66
CA ASP A 148 1.40 13.25 15.06
C ASP A 148 1.46 12.12 14.02
N THR A 149 2.53 12.08 13.21
CA THR A 149 2.74 11.01 12.24
C THR A 149 3.00 9.68 12.95
N ASP A 150 3.83 9.70 13.98
CA ASP A 150 4.13 8.51 14.79
C ASP A 150 2.87 8.01 15.51
N ALA A 151 2.11 8.90 16.14
CA ALA A 151 0.85 8.56 16.80
C ALA A 151 -0.19 7.96 15.83
N ALA A 152 -0.27 8.49 14.59
CA ALA A 152 -1.15 7.94 13.57
C ALA A 152 -0.73 6.53 13.12
N ILE A 153 0.57 6.26 13.00
CA ILE A 153 1.08 4.93 12.70
C ILE A 153 0.79 3.97 13.86
N ASP A 154 1.00 4.41 15.10
CA ASP A 154 0.73 3.59 16.28
C ASP A 154 -0.76 3.26 16.41
N ALA A 155 -1.65 4.23 16.18
CA ALA A 155 -3.10 4.00 16.17
C ALA A 155 -3.51 2.95 15.12
N PHE A 156 -2.99 3.06 13.90
CA PHE A 156 -3.20 2.06 12.86
C PHE A 156 -2.71 0.67 13.29
N CYS A 157 -1.54 0.59 13.93
CA CYS A 157 -0.99 -0.68 14.41
C CYS A 157 -1.86 -1.32 15.50
N GLU A 158 -2.45 -0.52 16.40
CA GLU A 158 -3.37 -1.04 17.42
C GLU A 158 -4.65 -1.60 16.80
N GLU A 159 -5.21 -0.94 15.77
CA GLU A 159 -6.35 -1.49 15.01
C GLU A 159 -5.98 -2.83 14.36
N VAL A 160 -4.80 -2.94 13.73
CA VAL A 160 -4.33 -4.20 13.11
C VAL A 160 -4.15 -5.32 14.14
N LYS A 161 -3.66 -5.02 15.34
CA LYS A 161 -3.49 -6.02 16.41
C LYS A 161 -4.81 -6.50 16.99
N GLY A 162 -5.88 -5.72 16.87
CA GLY A 162 -7.21 -6.02 17.37
C GLY A 162 -8.05 -6.96 16.48
N VAL A 163 -7.49 -7.42 15.37
CA VAL A 163 -8.20 -8.20 14.32
C VAL A 163 -7.97 -9.70 14.42
#